data_03762d8c9452dbc9bf673f67a5059e05
#
_entry.id   03762d8c9452dbc9bf673f67a5059e05
#
_cell.length_a   1.000
_cell.length_b   1.000
_cell.length_c   1.000
_cell.angle_alpha   90.00
_cell.angle_beta   90.00
_cell.angle_gamma   90.00
#
_symmetry.space_group_name_H-M   'P 1'
#
loop_
_entity.id
_entity.type
_entity.pdbx_description
1 polymer ?
#
loop_
_entity_poly.entity_id
_entity_poly.type
_entity_poly.pdbx_seq_one_letter_code
_entity_poly.pdbx_strand_id
1 'polypeptide(L)'
;MLNKDNFIKDIKNQNHYILKKLSEKKNLDSRETFNVVSNILNGNCSDTFISAFLMSLLIKGETFDEIAGTVEAIRSNAITITPSVNLPIIDNCGTGGDFLNTFNISTASSLIASSCGKVAVAKHGNTSSSSLSGSADFFEYVGYNLNNEPKLVIQSIESLDFAFVFAPKFNPGLRNASNVRKELGLRTIFNKIGPLCNPCTNLYGQVIGVSDPLFLEIIPKMVPLLGLKNSMIVLSHDGMDELSISSKNTIINVVLQDGAYSFNKHTFDPISLGIPKTKLQEIIVKDKHQSIMETMRIIYGINHNKSKESIVLLNSAAILLTANVVDSLQDGISIVKESLDSGKSQKKLKSFIKKYGDISKLEDTEKFL
;
A
#
# COMPACT_ATOMS: atom_id res chain seq x y z
N MET A 1 -24.39 27.82 18.91
CA MET A 1 -24.86 26.55 18.28
C MET A 1 -25.31 26.88 16.86
N LEU A 2 -24.57 26.47 15.83
CA LEU A 2 -25.04 26.55 14.46
C LEU A 2 -26.28 25.67 14.36
N ASN A 3 -27.36 26.20 13.81
CA ASN A 3 -28.62 25.47 13.66
C ASN A 3 -28.35 24.29 12.70
N LYS A 4 -28.65 23.07 13.15
CA LYS A 4 -28.41 21.80 12.40
C LYS A 4 -29.03 21.85 11.00
N ASP A 5 -30.17 22.55 10.86
CA ASP A 5 -30.87 22.72 9.58
C ASP A 5 -30.08 23.60 8.58
N ASN A 6 -29.45 24.67 9.09
CA ASN A 6 -28.58 25.52 8.25
C ASN A 6 -27.33 24.75 7.77
N PHE A 7 -26.70 23.95 8.64
CA PHE A 7 -25.54 23.13 8.28
C PHE A 7 -25.88 22.11 7.18
N ILE A 8 -27.02 21.41 7.30
CA ILE A 8 -27.48 20.45 6.26
C ILE A 8 -27.77 21.17 4.95
N LYS A 9 -28.37 22.37 5.00
CA LYS A 9 -28.67 23.16 3.81
C LYS A 9 -27.41 23.61 3.10
N ASP A 10 -26.38 24.01 3.85
CA ASP A 10 -25.09 24.43 3.31
C ASP A 10 -24.37 23.28 2.62
N ILE A 11 -24.38 22.07 3.22
CA ILE A 11 -23.82 20.88 2.57
C ILE A 11 -24.56 20.53 1.28
N LYS A 12 -25.88 20.59 1.25
CA LYS A 12 -26.66 20.32 0.03
C LYS A 12 -26.34 21.31 -1.08
N ASN A 13 -26.19 22.60 -0.76
CA ASN A 13 -25.81 23.62 -1.72
C ASN A 13 -24.40 23.39 -2.27
N GLN A 14 -23.47 23.06 -1.39
CA GLN A 14 -22.10 22.71 -1.76
C GLN A 14 -22.07 21.47 -2.66
N ASN A 15 -22.78 20.41 -2.30
CA ASN A 15 -22.87 19.18 -3.08
C ASN A 15 -23.44 19.44 -4.48
N HIS A 16 -24.49 20.26 -4.59
CA HIS A 16 -25.06 20.64 -5.89
C HIS A 16 -24.04 21.41 -6.77
N TYR A 17 -23.35 22.38 -6.18
CA TYR A 17 -22.29 23.13 -6.85
C TYR A 17 -21.18 22.22 -7.39
N ILE A 18 -20.71 21.27 -6.57
CA ILE A 18 -19.67 20.30 -6.94
C ILE A 18 -20.11 19.43 -8.11
N LEU A 19 -21.32 18.83 -8.02
CA LEU A 19 -21.80 17.98 -9.13
C LEU A 19 -22.02 18.77 -10.40
N LYS A 20 -22.51 20.01 -10.32
CA LYS A 20 -22.63 20.90 -11.49
C LYS A 20 -21.27 21.15 -12.13
N LYS A 21 -20.25 21.49 -11.33
CA LYS A 21 -18.88 21.73 -11.81
C LYS A 21 -18.30 20.49 -12.51
N LEU A 22 -18.47 19.30 -11.91
CA LEU A 22 -18.00 18.04 -12.48
C LEU A 22 -18.79 17.63 -13.74
N SER A 23 -20.10 17.90 -13.81
CA SER A 23 -20.94 17.62 -15.01
C SER A 23 -20.50 18.44 -16.21
N GLU A 24 -19.91 19.62 -15.96
CA GLU A 24 -19.31 20.50 -16.99
C GLU A 24 -17.85 20.09 -17.30
N LYS A 25 -17.38 18.92 -16.78
CA LYS A 25 -15.99 18.42 -16.89
C LYS A 25 -14.93 19.38 -16.33
N LYS A 26 -15.33 20.26 -15.42
CA LYS A 26 -14.40 21.16 -14.72
C LYS A 26 -13.71 20.43 -13.58
N ASN A 27 -12.44 20.75 -13.34
CA ASN A 27 -11.67 20.19 -12.25
C ASN A 27 -12.04 20.86 -10.93
N LEU A 28 -12.00 20.07 -9.85
CA LEU A 28 -12.04 20.60 -8.49
C LEU A 28 -10.62 20.99 -8.06
N ASP A 29 -10.51 22.01 -7.25
CA ASP A 29 -9.27 22.26 -6.53
C ASP A 29 -9.12 21.33 -5.30
N SER A 30 -7.94 21.34 -4.69
CA SER A 30 -7.65 20.47 -3.54
C SER A 30 -8.55 20.79 -2.34
N ARG A 31 -8.92 22.07 -2.11
CA ARG A 31 -9.78 22.49 -1.03
C ARG A 31 -11.24 22.05 -1.20
N GLU A 32 -11.77 22.22 -2.41
CA GLU A 32 -13.12 21.74 -2.77
C GLU A 32 -13.20 20.22 -2.56
N THR A 33 -12.22 19.50 -3.04
CA THR A 33 -12.16 18.02 -2.93
C THR A 33 -12.00 17.60 -1.47
N PHE A 34 -11.12 18.24 -0.71
CA PHE A 34 -10.97 18.00 0.72
C PHE A 34 -12.29 18.15 1.48
N ASN A 35 -13.03 19.22 1.24
CA ASN A 35 -14.30 19.50 1.91
C ASN A 35 -15.36 18.44 1.59
N VAL A 36 -15.51 18.08 0.30
CA VAL A 36 -16.46 17.04 -0.12
C VAL A 36 -16.11 15.68 0.46
N VAL A 37 -14.86 15.26 0.35
CA VAL A 37 -14.43 13.97 0.88
C VAL A 37 -14.55 13.93 2.40
N SER A 38 -14.20 15.01 3.11
CA SER A 38 -14.42 15.09 4.55
C SER A 38 -15.90 14.94 4.92
N ASN A 39 -16.82 15.54 4.17
CA ASN A 39 -18.25 15.35 4.39
C ASN A 39 -18.69 13.90 4.14
N ILE A 40 -18.14 13.24 3.13
CA ILE A 40 -18.38 11.80 2.88
C ILE A 40 -17.88 10.97 4.07
N LEU A 41 -16.65 11.20 4.52
CA LEU A 41 -16.03 10.45 5.63
C LEU A 41 -16.77 10.64 6.96
N ASN A 42 -17.41 11.79 7.14
CA ASN A 42 -18.24 12.11 8.33
C ASN A 42 -19.69 11.62 8.21
N GLY A 43 -20.08 10.97 7.09
CA GLY A 43 -21.43 10.46 6.87
C GLY A 43 -22.47 11.55 6.56
N ASN A 44 -22.05 12.74 6.12
CA ASN A 44 -22.93 13.87 5.83
C ASN A 44 -23.46 13.86 4.38
N CYS A 45 -23.11 12.85 3.57
CA CYS A 45 -23.52 12.73 2.19
C CYS A 45 -24.40 11.51 1.97
N SER A 46 -25.39 11.61 1.06
CA SER A 46 -26.20 10.47 0.65
C SER A 46 -25.43 9.56 -0.31
N ASP A 47 -25.80 8.28 -0.35
CA ASP A 47 -25.24 7.29 -1.29
C ASP A 47 -25.37 7.74 -2.75
N THR A 48 -26.50 8.37 -3.10
CA THR A 48 -26.73 8.95 -4.44
C THR A 48 -25.68 10.03 -4.78
N PHE A 49 -25.39 10.93 -3.84
CA PHE A 49 -24.36 11.95 -4.05
C PHE A 49 -22.97 11.33 -4.17
N ILE A 50 -22.64 10.37 -3.28
CA ILE A 50 -21.33 9.70 -3.29
C ILE A 50 -21.15 8.96 -4.63
N SER A 51 -22.16 8.26 -5.10
CA SER A 51 -22.13 7.56 -6.41
C SER A 51 -21.88 8.55 -7.56
N ALA A 52 -22.66 9.64 -7.61
CA ALA A 52 -22.52 10.66 -8.66
C ALA A 52 -21.12 11.32 -8.62
N PHE A 53 -20.61 11.64 -7.43
CA PHE A 53 -19.29 12.25 -7.23
C PHE A 53 -18.17 11.32 -7.73
N LEU A 54 -18.16 10.06 -7.28
CA LEU A 54 -17.14 9.08 -7.65
C LEU A 54 -17.16 8.78 -9.15
N MET A 55 -18.35 8.63 -9.72
CA MET A 55 -18.50 8.37 -11.16
C MET A 55 -18.10 9.57 -12.01
N SER A 56 -18.43 10.80 -11.57
CA SER A 56 -18.04 12.01 -12.32
C SER A 56 -16.52 12.19 -12.33
N LEU A 57 -15.82 11.93 -11.22
CA LEU A 57 -14.36 11.96 -11.18
C LEU A 57 -13.75 10.88 -12.08
N LEU A 58 -14.28 9.66 -12.02
CA LEU A 58 -13.79 8.54 -12.81
C LEU A 58 -13.94 8.80 -14.31
N ILE A 59 -15.11 9.29 -14.77
CA ILE A 59 -15.40 9.58 -16.18
C ILE A 59 -14.57 10.76 -16.70
N LYS A 60 -14.39 11.79 -15.86
CA LYS A 60 -13.59 12.96 -16.22
C LYS A 60 -12.09 12.63 -16.26
N GLY A 61 -11.64 11.73 -15.43
CA GLY A 61 -10.25 11.51 -15.05
C GLY A 61 -9.85 12.41 -13.88
N GLU A 62 -9.26 11.80 -12.85
CA GLU A 62 -8.84 12.49 -11.64
C GLU A 62 -7.59 13.36 -11.90
N THR A 63 -7.56 14.55 -11.33
CA THR A 63 -6.40 15.46 -11.38
C THR A 63 -5.53 15.33 -10.15
N PHE A 64 -4.32 15.90 -10.19
CA PHE A 64 -3.43 15.98 -9.03
C PHE A 64 -4.11 16.65 -7.84
N ASP A 65 -4.80 17.80 -8.03
CA ASP A 65 -5.46 18.54 -6.97
C ASP A 65 -6.60 17.73 -6.32
N GLU A 66 -7.37 17.01 -7.13
CA GLU A 66 -8.44 16.13 -6.66
C GLU A 66 -7.91 14.95 -5.86
N ILE A 67 -6.79 14.37 -6.29
CA ILE A 67 -6.10 13.31 -5.54
C ILE A 67 -5.51 13.87 -4.26
N ALA A 68 -4.85 15.02 -4.29
CA ALA A 68 -4.25 15.66 -3.12
C ALA A 68 -5.31 15.99 -2.05
N GLY A 69 -6.40 16.63 -2.45
CA GLY A 69 -7.50 16.93 -1.51
C GLY A 69 -8.16 15.68 -0.94
N THR A 70 -8.28 14.61 -1.74
CA THR A 70 -8.83 13.32 -1.25
C THR A 70 -7.91 12.67 -0.22
N VAL A 71 -6.61 12.61 -0.50
CA VAL A 71 -5.60 12.03 0.41
C VAL A 71 -5.52 12.82 1.70
N GLU A 72 -5.50 14.15 1.61
CA GLU A 72 -5.49 15.04 2.79
C GLU A 72 -6.73 14.82 3.66
N ALA A 73 -7.93 14.72 3.08
CA ALA A 73 -9.16 14.47 3.81
C ALA A 73 -9.14 13.11 4.52
N ILE A 74 -8.66 12.04 3.85
CA ILE A 74 -8.58 10.72 4.47
C ILE A 74 -7.57 10.71 5.61
N ARG A 75 -6.36 11.25 5.41
CA ARG A 75 -5.31 11.31 6.44
C ARG A 75 -5.71 12.15 7.64
N SER A 76 -6.40 13.26 7.44
CA SER A 76 -6.91 14.14 8.52
C SER A 76 -8.02 13.47 9.35
N ASN A 77 -8.74 12.49 8.80
CA ASN A 77 -9.77 11.72 9.48
C ASN A 77 -9.28 10.35 9.98
N ALA A 78 -8.01 10.01 9.74
CA ALA A 78 -7.45 8.73 10.12
C ALA A 78 -7.11 8.66 11.62
N ILE A 79 -7.13 7.44 12.14
CA ILE A 79 -6.53 7.14 13.45
C ILE A 79 -5.03 6.97 13.21
N THR A 80 -4.24 7.95 13.60
CA THR A 80 -2.80 7.97 13.34
C THR A 80 -1.98 7.17 14.35
N ILE A 81 -0.80 6.71 13.93
CA ILE A 81 0.21 6.09 14.79
C ILE A 81 1.57 6.78 14.58
N THR A 82 2.32 6.88 15.67
CA THR A 82 3.68 7.48 15.66
C THR A 82 4.60 6.61 16.51
N PRO A 83 5.06 5.44 15.98
CA PRO A 83 5.97 4.57 16.70
C PRO A 83 7.35 5.22 16.92
N SER A 84 7.95 4.98 18.08
CA SER A 84 9.27 5.50 18.45
C SER A 84 10.34 4.44 18.20
N VAL A 85 11.01 4.52 17.05
CA VAL A 85 12.11 3.63 16.66
C VAL A 85 13.25 4.40 16.05
N ASN A 86 14.49 3.88 16.18
CA ASN A 86 15.68 4.48 15.60
C ASN A 86 15.86 4.11 14.10
N LEU A 87 15.17 3.08 13.64
CA LEU A 87 15.25 2.62 12.25
C LEU A 87 14.34 3.46 11.35
N PRO A 88 14.68 3.66 10.07
CA PRO A 88 13.77 4.24 9.10
C PRO A 88 12.53 3.35 8.96
N ILE A 89 11.34 3.97 9.03
CA ILE A 89 10.07 3.26 8.87
C ILE A 89 9.64 3.35 7.41
N ILE A 90 9.46 2.21 6.76
CA ILE A 90 9.05 2.12 5.35
C ILE A 90 7.68 1.45 5.26
N ASP A 91 6.90 1.87 4.27
CA ASP A 91 5.76 1.10 3.76
C ASP A 91 6.05 0.64 2.33
N ASN A 92 5.54 -0.52 1.94
CA ASN A 92 5.52 -0.96 0.55
C ASN A 92 4.10 -1.42 0.20
N CYS A 93 3.45 -0.66 -0.63
CA CYS A 93 2.06 -0.88 -0.98
C CYS A 93 1.83 -0.50 -2.44
N GLY A 94 1.22 -1.39 -3.22
CA GLY A 94 0.79 -1.08 -4.57
C GLY A 94 -0.62 -0.47 -4.61
N THR A 95 -0.95 0.16 -5.73
CA THR A 95 -2.30 0.69 -5.97
C THR A 95 -3.32 -0.42 -6.23
N GLY A 96 -2.87 -1.65 -6.46
CA GLY A 96 -3.69 -2.76 -6.91
C GLY A 96 -4.18 -2.57 -8.35
N GLY A 97 -4.98 -3.55 -8.82
CA GLY A 97 -5.68 -3.45 -10.10
C GLY A 97 -4.85 -3.77 -11.33
N ASP A 98 -3.80 -4.50 -11.15
CA ASP A 98 -3.02 -5.11 -12.23
C ASP A 98 -3.69 -6.36 -12.81
N PHE A 99 -4.63 -6.99 -12.08
CA PHE A 99 -5.37 -8.20 -12.47
C PHE A 99 -4.47 -9.40 -12.83
N LEU A 100 -3.23 -9.42 -12.36
CA LEU A 100 -2.25 -10.44 -12.74
C LEU A 100 -2.32 -11.71 -11.88
N ASN A 101 -3.10 -11.69 -10.80
CA ASN A 101 -3.25 -12.83 -9.90
C ASN A 101 -1.93 -13.37 -9.34
N THR A 102 -1.01 -12.48 -8.99
CA THR A 102 0.22 -12.84 -8.29
C THR A 102 -0.10 -13.25 -6.83
N PHE A 103 0.85 -13.92 -6.17
CA PHE A 103 0.78 -14.13 -4.72
C PHE A 103 1.11 -12.83 -3.97
N ASN A 104 1.04 -12.85 -2.63
CA ASN A 104 1.23 -11.63 -1.81
C ASN A 104 2.72 -11.20 -1.77
N ILE A 105 3.28 -10.75 -2.91
CA ILE A 105 4.68 -10.35 -3.08
C ILE A 105 5.07 -9.28 -2.08
N SER A 106 4.32 -8.16 -2.03
CA SER A 106 4.61 -7.04 -1.14
C SER A 106 4.55 -7.44 0.35
N THR A 107 3.70 -8.42 0.71
CA THR A 107 3.60 -8.93 2.10
C THR A 107 4.85 -9.74 2.49
N ALA A 108 5.27 -10.67 1.63
CA ALA A 108 6.50 -11.42 1.84
C ALA A 108 7.71 -10.48 1.92
N SER A 109 7.79 -9.53 0.99
CA SER A 109 8.89 -8.56 0.92
C SER A 109 8.99 -7.69 2.18
N SER A 110 7.86 -7.25 2.73
CA SER A 110 7.79 -6.48 3.99
C SER A 110 8.39 -7.26 5.17
N LEU A 111 7.97 -8.51 5.33
CA LEU A 111 8.45 -9.38 6.43
C LEU A 111 9.93 -9.68 6.30
N ILE A 112 10.40 -10.02 5.09
CA ILE A 112 11.81 -10.34 4.85
C ILE A 112 12.67 -9.09 5.04
N ALA A 113 12.30 -7.93 4.50
CA ALA A 113 13.06 -6.69 4.68
C ALA A 113 13.17 -6.30 6.17
N SER A 114 12.06 -6.34 6.92
CA SER A 114 12.08 -6.03 8.35
C SER A 114 12.91 -7.04 9.16
N SER A 115 13.01 -8.29 8.71
CA SER A 115 13.80 -9.33 9.40
C SER A 115 15.31 -9.13 9.30
N CYS A 116 15.77 -8.24 8.42
CA CYS A 116 17.19 -7.86 8.32
C CYS A 116 17.67 -7.00 9.50
N GLY A 117 16.77 -6.44 10.32
CA GLY A 117 17.12 -5.59 11.45
C GLY A 117 17.74 -4.24 11.07
N LYS A 118 17.50 -3.76 9.83
CA LYS A 118 18.01 -2.49 9.30
C LYS A 118 16.91 -1.48 8.98
N VAL A 119 15.67 -1.92 8.95
CA VAL A 119 14.49 -1.14 8.60
C VAL A 119 13.30 -1.60 9.42
N ALA A 120 12.46 -0.68 9.86
CA ALA A 120 11.15 -1.00 10.38
C ALA A 120 10.11 -0.88 9.24
N VAL A 121 9.09 -1.73 9.25
CA VAL A 121 8.04 -1.72 8.23
C VAL A 121 6.67 -1.54 8.87
N ALA A 122 5.98 -0.46 8.51
CA ALA A 122 4.58 -0.21 8.81
C ALA A 122 3.73 -0.54 7.58
N LYS A 123 3.50 -1.83 7.32
CA LYS A 123 2.84 -2.28 6.10
C LYS A 123 1.36 -1.93 6.10
N HIS A 124 0.97 -0.95 5.32
CA HIS A 124 -0.43 -0.63 5.07
C HIS A 124 -1.05 -1.62 4.10
N GLY A 125 -2.28 -2.05 4.37
CA GLY A 125 -2.94 -3.01 3.50
C GLY A 125 -4.40 -3.24 3.82
N ASN A 126 -5.07 -3.99 2.93
CA ASN A 126 -6.49 -4.31 3.02
C ASN A 126 -6.75 -5.75 2.56
N THR A 127 -7.99 -6.18 2.68
CA THR A 127 -8.51 -7.37 1.98
C THR A 127 -8.51 -7.12 0.47
N SER A 128 -8.49 -8.21 -0.29
CA SER A 128 -8.53 -8.11 -1.76
C SER A 128 -9.78 -7.41 -2.27
N SER A 129 -9.62 -6.55 -3.28
CA SER A 129 -10.72 -5.98 -4.05
C SER A 129 -10.67 -6.32 -5.55
N SER A 130 -9.51 -6.68 -6.07
CA SER A 130 -9.28 -6.98 -7.50
C SER A 130 -8.37 -8.19 -7.73
N SER A 131 -7.63 -8.64 -6.72
CA SER A 131 -6.76 -9.82 -6.76
C SER A 131 -7.38 -11.00 -6.03
N LEU A 132 -6.76 -12.19 -6.12
CA LEU A 132 -7.21 -13.40 -5.43
C LEU A 132 -7.03 -13.34 -3.92
N SER A 133 -6.02 -12.60 -3.43
CA SER A 133 -5.69 -12.48 -2.01
C SER A 133 -5.05 -11.12 -1.72
N GLY A 134 -5.61 -10.38 -0.77
CA GLY A 134 -4.98 -9.17 -0.24
C GLY A 134 -4.05 -9.47 0.93
N SER A 135 -3.27 -8.47 1.35
CA SER A 135 -2.37 -8.62 2.50
C SER A 135 -3.10 -8.93 3.81
N ALA A 136 -4.30 -8.35 4.01
CA ALA A 136 -5.12 -8.64 5.18
C ALA A 136 -5.62 -10.10 5.18
N ASP A 137 -5.96 -10.64 4.00
CA ASP A 137 -6.37 -12.03 3.86
C ASP A 137 -5.27 -13.00 4.28
N PHE A 138 -4.01 -12.70 3.94
CA PHE A 138 -2.85 -13.47 4.38
C PHE A 138 -2.68 -13.41 5.89
N PHE A 139 -2.63 -12.20 6.47
CA PHE A 139 -2.38 -12.03 7.89
C PHE A 139 -3.49 -12.62 8.76
N GLU A 140 -4.75 -12.47 8.37
CA GLU A 140 -5.89 -13.08 9.06
C GLU A 140 -5.83 -14.61 9.03
N TYR A 141 -5.48 -15.18 7.87
CA TYR A 141 -5.37 -16.63 7.69
C TYR A 141 -4.29 -17.24 8.60
N VAL A 142 -3.12 -16.59 8.69
CA VAL A 142 -2.04 -17.05 9.57
C VAL A 142 -2.21 -16.64 11.04
N GLY A 143 -3.36 -16.06 11.39
CA GLY A 143 -3.77 -15.82 12.77
C GLY A 143 -3.56 -14.42 13.32
N TYR A 144 -3.13 -13.42 12.51
CA TYR A 144 -3.05 -12.04 12.99
C TYR A 144 -4.44 -11.45 13.26
N ASN A 145 -4.58 -10.74 14.37
CA ASN A 145 -5.82 -10.03 14.68
C ASN A 145 -5.87 -8.68 13.96
N LEU A 146 -6.65 -8.59 12.89
CA LEU A 146 -6.85 -7.35 12.11
C LEU A 146 -7.45 -6.21 12.93
N ASN A 147 -8.14 -6.53 14.05
CA ASN A 147 -8.78 -5.54 14.92
C ASN A 147 -7.89 -5.07 16.08
N ASN A 148 -6.60 -5.38 16.05
CA ASN A 148 -5.66 -4.87 17.05
C ASN A 148 -5.78 -3.36 17.22
N GLU A 149 -5.79 -2.91 18.47
CA GLU A 149 -5.85 -1.50 18.80
C GLU A 149 -4.57 -0.77 18.34
N PRO A 150 -4.65 0.52 17.97
CA PRO A 150 -3.50 1.30 17.47
C PRO A 150 -2.27 1.21 18.37
N LYS A 151 -2.45 1.14 19.68
CA LYS A 151 -1.35 0.97 20.65
C LYS A 151 -0.58 -0.34 20.44
N LEU A 152 -1.28 -1.45 20.14
CA LEU A 152 -0.62 -2.73 19.87
C LEU A 152 0.14 -2.71 18.54
N VAL A 153 -0.36 -1.98 17.54
CA VAL A 153 0.32 -1.79 16.26
C VAL A 153 1.61 -0.98 16.47
N ILE A 154 1.57 0.10 17.27
CA ILE A 154 2.76 0.86 17.67
C ILE A 154 3.77 -0.05 18.36
N GLN A 155 3.34 -0.78 19.41
CA GLN A 155 4.21 -1.72 20.15
C GLN A 155 4.81 -2.80 19.24
N SER A 156 4.10 -3.21 18.18
CA SER A 156 4.61 -4.19 17.23
C SER A 156 5.78 -3.63 16.43
N ILE A 157 5.66 -2.40 15.92
CA ILE A 157 6.75 -1.73 15.21
C ILE A 157 7.94 -1.53 16.16
N GLU A 158 7.70 -1.06 17.38
CA GLU A 158 8.75 -0.76 18.36
C GLU A 158 9.49 -2.01 18.87
N SER A 159 8.83 -3.16 18.94
CA SER A 159 9.44 -4.38 19.49
C SER A 159 9.87 -5.41 18.46
N LEU A 160 9.35 -5.34 17.26
CA LEU A 160 9.59 -6.31 16.19
C LEU A 160 9.99 -5.67 14.86
N ASP A 161 10.17 -4.35 14.78
CA ASP A 161 10.43 -3.60 13.55
C ASP A 161 9.40 -3.89 12.43
N PHE A 162 8.21 -4.34 12.80
CA PHE A 162 7.18 -4.73 11.85
C PHE A 162 5.78 -4.58 12.44
N ALA A 163 4.85 -4.04 11.66
CA ALA A 163 3.41 -4.21 11.91
C ALA A 163 2.62 -4.23 10.60
N PHE A 164 1.50 -4.92 10.63
CA PHE A 164 0.46 -4.79 9.62
C PHE A 164 -0.57 -3.75 10.06
N VAL A 165 -0.74 -2.73 9.22
CA VAL A 165 -1.64 -1.60 9.44
C VAL A 165 -2.89 -1.80 8.59
N PHE A 166 -3.96 -2.32 9.18
CA PHE A 166 -5.19 -2.67 8.47
C PHE A 166 -6.00 -1.42 8.11
N ALA A 167 -6.06 -1.07 6.83
CA ALA A 167 -6.66 0.17 6.33
C ALA A 167 -8.06 0.49 6.88
N PRO A 168 -9.04 -0.44 6.94
CA PRO A 168 -10.37 -0.15 7.50
C PRO A 168 -10.37 0.22 8.98
N LYS A 169 -9.46 -0.36 9.78
CA LYS A 169 -9.35 -0.04 11.22
C LYS A 169 -8.86 1.38 11.43
N PHE A 170 -7.91 1.85 10.60
CA PHE A 170 -7.28 3.16 10.76
C PHE A 170 -7.98 4.28 9.99
N ASN A 171 -8.80 3.94 9.00
CA ASN A 171 -9.58 4.88 8.20
C ASN A 171 -11.09 4.59 8.31
N PRO A 172 -11.68 4.67 9.53
CA PRO A 172 -13.06 4.23 9.78
C PRO A 172 -14.08 5.04 8.99
N GLY A 173 -13.79 6.29 8.63
CA GLY A 173 -14.66 7.14 7.83
C GLY A 173 -14.97 6.56 6.43
N LEU A 174 -14.05 5.79 5.85
CA LEU A 174 -14.27 5.17 4.54
C LEU A 174 -15.43 4.17 4.51
N ARG A 175 -15.88 3.67 5.67
CA ARG A 175 -17.09 2.82 5.78
C ARG A 175 -18.35 3.51 5.23
N ASN A 176 -18.42 4.84 5.33
CA ASN A 176 -19.56 5.62 4.87
C ASN A 176 -19.70 5.66 3.33
N ALA A 177 -18.65 5.26 2.60
CA ALA A 177 -18.69 5.06 1.15
C ALA A 177 -18.66 3.57 0.74
N SER A 178 -18.65 2.63 1.69
CA SER A 178 -18.40 1.21 1.40
C SER A 178 -19.52 0.57 0.58
N ASN A 179 -20.79 0.86 0.90
CA ASN A 179 -21.95 0.35 0.17
C ASN A 179 -21.93 0.83 -1.28
N VAL A 180 -21.74 2.14 -1.49
CA VAL A 180 -21.65 2.74 -2.82
C VAL A 180 -20.52 2.11 -3.63
N ARG A 181 -19.33 1.95 -3.04
CA ARG A 181 -18.18 1.34 -3.70
C ARG A 181 -18.45 -0.11 -4.10
N LYS A 182 -19.15 -0.87 -3.24
CA LYS A 182 -19.53 -2.26 -3.51
C LYS A 182 -20.57 -2.35 -4.64
N GLU A 183 -21.60 -1.49 -4.62
CA GLU A 183 -22.65 -1.47 -5.65
C GLU A 183 -22.12 -1.01 -7.01
N LEU A 184 -21.24 0.00 -7.05
CA LEU A 184 -20.61 0.45 -8.28
C LEU A 184 -19.73 -0.65 -8.91
N GLY A 185 -19.05 -1.46 -8.11
CA GLY A 185 -18.16 -2.52 -8.61
C GLY A 185 -17.00 -2.02 -9.46
N LEU A 186 -16.74 -0.71 -9.47
CA LEU A 186 -15.72 -0.05 -10.28
C LEU A 186 -14.56 0.46 -9.41
N ARG A 187 -13.39 0.56 -10.00
CA ARG A 187 -12.23 1.20 -9.36
C ARG A 187 -12.37 2.72 -9.45
N THR A 188 -12.64 3.33 -8.32
CA THR A 188 -12.73 4.79 -8.16
C THR A 188 -11.46 5.35 -7.52
N ILE A 189 -11.38 6.66 -7.33
CA ILE A 189 -10.28 7.34 -6.64
C ILE A 189 -9.93 6.65 -5.30
N PHE A 190 -10.92 6.22 -4.51
CA PHE A 190 -10.69 5.53 -3.23
C PHE A 190 -10.00 4.16 -3.35
N ASN A 191 -9.97 3.55 -4.52
CA ASN A 191 -9.24 2.31 -4.74
C ASN A 191 -7.78 2.55 -5.18
N LYS A 192 -7.49 3.71 -5.77
CA LYS A 192 -6.21 4.02 -6.39
C LYS A 192 -5.21 4.67 -5.42
N ILE A 193 -5.72 5.36 -4.38
CA ILE A 193 -4.90 6.18 -3.47
C ILE A 193 -4.51 5.48 -2.16
N GLY A 194 -4.87 4.19 -2.01
CA GLY A 194 -4.58 3.43 -0.79
C GLY A 194 -3.16 3.59 -0.25
N PRO A 195 -2.11 3.47 -1.08
CA PRO A 195 -0.73 3.66 -0.65
C PRO A 195 -0.44 5.03 -0.02
N LEU A 196 -1.13 6.09 -0.45
CA LEU A 196 -0.94 7.46 0.04
C LEU A 196 -1.62 7.73 1.40
N CYS A 197 -2.42 6.77 1.90
CA CYS A 197 -3.25 6.92 3.10
C CYS A 197 -2.71 6.12 4.30
N ASN A 198 -1.44 5.72 4.32
CA ASN A 198 -0.84 5.09 5.48
C ASN A 198 -0.93 6.03 6.70
N PRO A 199 -1.47 5.57 7.84
CA PRO A 199 -1.69 6.41 9.02
C PRO A 199 -0.44 6.62 9.88
N CYS A 200 0.69 6.00 9.54
CA CYS A 200 1.96 6.20 10.24
C CYS A 200 2.52 7.59 9.91
N THR A 201 2.60 8.47 10.92
CA THR A 201 2.94 9.89 10.73
C THR A 201 4.42 10.15 10.50
N ASN A 202 5.28 9.24 10.94
CA ASN A 202 6.74 9.34 10.84
C ASN A 202 7.35 8.32 9.88
N LEU A 203 6.63 7.98 8.80
CA LEU A 203 7.23 7.21 7.70
C LEU A 203 8.45 7.96 7.15
N TYR A 204 9.53 7.23 6.98
CA TYR A 204 10.71 7.72 6.29
C TYR A 204 10.49 7.74 4.78
N GLY A 205 9.86 6.71 4.24
CA GLY A 205 9.63 6.57 2.81
C GLY A 205 8.66 5.45 2.44
N GLN A 206 8.41 5.32 1.14
CA GLN A 206 7.52 4.27 0.61
C GLN A 206 8.04 3.70 -0.72
N VAL A 207 7.85 2.39 -0.91
CA VAL A 207 7.87 1.76 -2.24
C VAL A 207 6.42 1.65 -2.71
N ILE A 208 6.10 2.34 -3.81
CA ILE A 208 4.72 2.42 -4.32
C ILE A 208 4.68 1.87 -5.74
N GLY A 209 4.03 0.72 -5.90
CA GLY A 209 3.74 0.17 -7.21
C GLY A 209 2.47 0.77 -7.80
N VAL A 210 2.48 1.07 -9.09
CA VAL A 210 1.31 1.58 -9.82
C VAL A 210 1.02 0.72 -11.05
N SER A 211 -0.26 0.45 -11.30
CA SER A 211 -0.71 -0.26 -12.50
C SER A 211 -1.21 0.68 -13.60
N ASP A 212 -1.47 1.93 -13.27
CA ASP A 212 -1.95 2.97 -14.20
C ASP A 212 -0.83 4.00 -14.46
N PRO A 213 -0.41 4.21 -15.72
CA PRO A 213 0.62 5.19 -16.08
C PRO A 213 0.34 6.61 -15.60
N LEU A 214 -0.93 7.03 -15.48
CA LEU A 214 -1.30 8.34 -14.94
C LEU A 214 -0.78 8.52 -13.51
N PHE A 215 -0.85 7.48 -12.69
CA PHE A 215 -0.39 7.53 -11.31
C PHE A 215 1.13 7.56 -11.19
N LEU A 216 1.87 7.06 -12.19
CA LEU A 216 3.32 7.23 -12.25
C LEU A 216 3.73 8.71 -12.34
N GLU A 217 2.89 9.58 -12.92
CA GLU A 217 3.17 11.03 -13.03
C GLU A 217 2.61 11.82 -11.83
N ILE A 218 1.62 11.30 -11.15
CA ILE A 218 0.94 11.98 -10.03
C ILE A 218 1.60 11.67 -8.69
N ILE A 219 1.82 10.38 -8.38
CA ILE A 219 2.31 9.95 -7.06
C ILE A 219 3.66 10.56 -6.68
N PRO A 220 4.66 10.71 -7.58
CA PRO A 220 5.90 11.39 -7.23
C PRO A 220 5.69 12.79 -6.66
N LYS A 221 4.72 13.54 -7.20
CA LYS A 221 4.39 14.90 -6.72
C LYS A 221 3.68 14.90 -5.37
N MET A 222 3.10 13.76 -4.96
CA MET A 222 2.49 13.61 -3.64
C MET A 222 3.54 13.41 -2.53
N VAL A 223 4.71 12.86 -2.86
CA VAL A 223 5.76 12.54 -1.87
C VAL A 223 6.15 13.73 -0.99
N PRO A 224 6.40 14.93 -1.55
CA PRO A 224 6.64 16.14 -0.75
C PRO A 224 5.47 16.52 0.15
N LEU A 225 4.24 16.42 -0.34
CA LEU A 225 3.04 16.75 0.44
C LEU A 225 2.83 15.79 1.61
N LEU A 226 3.28 14.54 1.48
CA LEU A 226 3.23 13.52 2.53
C LEU A 226 4.39 13.65 3.54
N GLY A 227 5.37 14.50 3.27
CA GLY A 227 6.55 14.68 4.11
C GLY A 227 7.53 13.50 4.11
N LEU A 228 7.47 12.64 3.10
CA LEU A 228 8.36 11.48 2.98
C LEU A 228 9.75 11.91 2.51
N LYS A 229 10.80 11.36 3.11
CA LYS A 229 12.19 11.70 2.74
C LYS A 229 12.67 10.96 1.50
N ASN A 230 12.16 9.77 1.26
CA ASN A 230 12.55 8.94 0.13
C ASN A 230 11.36 8.12 -0.36
N SER A 231 11.21 7.95 -1.66
CA SER A 231 10.17 7.06 -2.21
C SER A 231 10.59 6.52 -3.57
N MET A 232 10.24 5.28 -3.81
CA MET A 232 10.41 4.62 -5.10
C MET A 232 9.04 4.33 -5.69
N ILE A 233 8.70 4.97 -6.78
CA ILE A 233 7.46 4.75 -7.52
C ILE A 233 7.76 3.87 -8.73
N VAL A 234 7.02 2.76 -8.87
CA VAL A 234 7.31 1.72 -9.84
C VAL A 234 6.10 1.48 -10.74
N LEU A 235 6.32 1.47 -12.04
CA LEU A 235 5.40 0.97 -13.07
C LEU A 235 6.11 -0.15 -13.84
N SER A 236 5.66 -1.36 -13.69
CA SER A 236 6.18 -2.47 -14.49
C SER A 236 5.58 -2.47 -15.90
N HIS A 237 6.38 -2.83 -16.92
CA HIS A 237 5.92 -2.84 -18.32
C HIS A 237 4.98 -4.01 -18.64
N ASP A 238 4.85 -5.00 -17.75
CA ASP A 238 3.82 -6.04 -17.82
C ASP A 238 2.53 -5.69 -17.07
N GLY A 239 2.46 -4.49 -16.49
CA GLY A 239 1.30 -3.94 -15.80
C GLY A 239 1.23 -4.25 -14.30
N MET A 240 2.20 -4.98 -13.75
CA MET A 240 2.28 -5.28 -12.31
C MET A 240 2.52 -4.00 -11.50
N ASP A 241 1.89 -3.90 -10.34
CA ASP A 241 2.09 -2.82 -9.37
C ASP A 241 3.16 -3.15 -8.31
N GLU A 242 4.23 -3.84 -8.76
CA GLU A 242 5.45 -4.16 -8.02
C GLU A 242 6.65 -4.13 -8.97
N LEU A 243 7.88 -4.23 -8.47
CA LEU A 243 9.04 -4.49 -9.31
C LEU A 243 8.92 -5.89 -9.91
N SER A 244 8.64 -5.94 -11.21
CA SER A 244 8.56 -7.20 -11.95
C SER A 244 9.94 -7.73 -12.33
N ILE A 245 10.06 -9.06 -12.44
CA ILE A 245 11.21 -9.77 -13.01
C ILE A 245 10.90 -10.37 -14.38
N SER A 246 9.64 -10.25 -14.85
CA SER A 246 9.22 -10.72 -16.18
C SER A 246 9.34 -9.64 -17.26
N SER A 247 9.46 -8.38 -16.84
CA SER A 247 9.59 -7.24 -17.75
C SER A 247 10.51 -6.15 -17.18
N LYS A 248 10.77 -5.13 -18.00
CA LYS A 248 11.40 -3.89 -17.54
C LYS A 248 10.43 -3.12 -16.65
N ASN A 249 10.97 -2.24 -15.83
CA ASN A 249 10.25 -1.39 -14.92
C ASN A 249 10.62 0.07 -15.18
N THR A 250 9.65 0.97 -15.18
CA THR A 250 9.91 2.40 -15.06
C THR A 250 9.89 2.77 -13.59
N ILE A 251 10.97 3.35 -13.10
CA ILE A 251 11.12 3.78 -11.71
C ILE A 251 11.26 5.29 -11.66
N ILE A 252 10.56 5.91 -10.71
CA ILE A 252 10.81 7.31 -10.32
C ILE A 252 11.22 7.31 -8.85
N ASN A 253 12.49 7.63 -8.59
CA ASN A 253 12.98 7.88 -7.23
C ASN A 253 12.73 9.35 -6.87
N VAL A 254 12.11 9.58 -5.73
CA VAL A 254 11.90 10.91 -5.15
C VAL A 254 12.66 10.98 -3.84
N VAL A 255 13.65 11.86 -3.75
CA VAL A 255 14.58 11.93 -2.61
C VAL A 255 14.65 13.37 -2.11
N LEU A 256 14.47 13.55 -0.80
CA LEU A 256 14.74 14.83 -0.12
C LEU A 256 16.21 14.90 0.24
N GLN A 257 16.92 15.82 -0.39
CA GLN A 257 18.34 16.09 -0.10
C GLN A 257 18.56 17.60 0.01
N ASP A 258 19.25 18.03 1.05
CA ASP A 258 19.60 19.43 1.31
C ASP A 258 18.37 20.39 1.27
N GLY A 259 17.21 19.90 1.75
CA GLY A 259 15.96 20.66 1.81
C GLY A 259 15.19 20.74 0.48
N ALA A 260 15.65 20.10 -0.57
CA ALA A 260 14.99 20.04 -1.88
C ALA A 260 14.66 18.61 -2.30
N TYR A 261 13.56 18.45 -3.03
CA TYR A 261 13.21 17.15 -3.61
C TYR A 261 13.78 17.01 -5.02
N SER A 262 14.48 15.90 -5.25
CA SER A 262 14.91 15.47 -6.58
C SER A 262 14.00 14.34 -7.10
N PHE A 263 13.81 14.31 -8.42
CA PHE A 263 12.98 13.34 -9.13
C PHE A 263 13.82 12.68 -10.20
N ASN A 264 14.14 11.41 -10.05
CA ASN A 264 14.96 10.67 -11.01
C ASN A 264 14.15 9.54 -11.65
N LYS A 265 13.79 9.73 -12.92
CA LYS A 265 13.05 8.73 -13.73
C LYS A 265 14.03 7.93 -14.59
N HIS A 266 13.97 6.62 -14.48
CA HIS A 266 14.78 5.71 -15.29
C HIS A 266 14.06 4.39 -15.57
N THR A 267 14.58 3.65 -16.54
CA THR A 267 14.13 2.29 -16.82
C THR A 267 15.10 1.31 -16.18
N PHE A 268 14.59 0.37 -15.42
CA PHE A 268 15.33 -0.71 -14.78
C PHE A 268 15.00 -2.05 -15.43
N ASP A 269 16.03 -2.82 -15.77
CA ASP A 269 15.90 -4.18 -16.30
C ASP A 269 16.48 -5.17 -15.26
N PRO A 270 15.67 -6.09 -14.70
CA PRO A 270 16.15 -7.05 -13.70
C PRO A 270 17.30 -7.93 -14.17
N ILE A 271 17.46 -8.13 -15.47
CA ILE A 271 18.57 -8.89 -16.06
C ILE A 271 19.93 -8.26 -15.69
N SER A 272 19.97 -6.93 -15.49
CA SER A 272 21.19 -6.21 -15.07
C SER A 272 21.72 -6.64 -13.69
N LEU A 273 20.87 -7.27 -12.87
CA LEU A 273 21.24 -7.85 -11.57
C LEU A 273 21.50 -9.37 -11.64
N GLY A 274 21.60 -9.93 -12.84
CA GLY A 274 21.75 -11.38 -13.02
C GLY A 274 20.47 -12.20 -12.74
N ILE A 275 19.32 -11.53 -12.59
CA ILE A 275 18.03 -12.21 -12.44
C ILE A 275 17.63 -12.75 -13.83
N PRO A 276 17.44 -14.07 -14.00
CA PRO A 276 17.07 -14.62 -15.28
C PRO A 276 15.70 -14.09 -15.74
N LYS A 277 15.54 -13.92 -17.06
CA LYS A 277 14.24 -13.54 -17.62
C LYS A 277 13.20 -14.60 -17.27
N THR A 278 12.17 -14.17 -16.56
CA THR A 278 11.09 -15.01 -16.05
C THR A 278 9.82 -14.79 -16.87
N LYS A 279 9.02 -15.83 -17.04
CA LYS A 279 7.67 -15.70 -17.60
C LYS A 279 6.68 -15.34 -16.48
N LEU A 280 5.72 -14.48 -16.78
CA LEU A 280 4.68 -14.08 -15.82
C LEU A 280 3.95 -15.30 -15.20
N GLN A 281 3.73 -16.36 -16.01
CA GLN A 281 3.08 -17.60 -15.58
C GLN A 281 3.79 -18.32 -14.43
N GLU A 282 5.07 -18.05 -14.20
CA GLU A 282 5.85 -18.67 -13.13
C GLU A 282 5.57 -18.05 -11.75
N ILE A 283 4.99 -16.85 -11.72
CA ILE A 283 4.73 -16.09 -10.49
C ILE A 283 3.24 -15.89 -10.17
N ILE A 284 2.34 -16.27 -11.08
CA ILE A 284 0.90 -16.24 -10.83
C ILE A 284 0.43 -17.44 -9.99
N VAL A 285 -0.74 -17.29 -9.39
CA VAL A 285 -1.43 -18.29 -8.57
C VAL A 285 -2.88 -18.46 -9.03
N LYS A 286 -3.49 -19.59 -8.70
CA LYS A 286 -4.82 -19.97 -9.20
C LYS A 286 -5.95 -19.57 -8.25
N ASP A 287 -5.65 -19.49 -6.96
CA ASP A 287 -6.63 -19.21 -5.92
C ASP A 287 -5.99 -18.56 -4.67
N LYS A 288 -6.84 -18.15 -3.75
CA LYS A 288 -6.44 -17.50 -2.49
C LYS A 288 -5.55 -18.41 -1.62
N HIS A 289 -5.89 -19.70 -1.52
CA HIS A 289 -5.13 -20.63 -0.71
C HIS A 289 -3.72 -20.81 -1.25
N GLN A 290 -3.58 -21.00 -2.56
CA GLN A 290 -2.27 -21.08 -3.20
C GLN A 290 -1.46 -19.79 -2.98
N SER A 291 -2.09 -18.61 -3.08
CA SER A 291 -1.40 -17.33 -2.79
C SER A 291 -0.82 -17.31 -1.38
N ILE A 292 -1.61 -17.71 -0.37
CA ILE A 292 -1.19 -17.75 1.02
C ILE A 292 -0.04 -18.73 1.22
N MET A 293 -0.18 -19.95 0.69
CA MET A 293 0.83 -21.00 0.86
C MET A 293 2.16 -20.65 0.19
N GLU A 294 2.12 -20.08 -1.03
CA GLU A 294 3.34 -19.62 -1.71
C GLU A 294 4.02 -18.49 -0.93
N THR A 295 3.25 -17.56 -0.41
CA THR A 295 3.76 -16.48 0.45
C THR A 295 4.44 -17.05 1.71
N MET A 296 3.82 -18.05 2.35
CA MET A 296 4.39 -18.73 3.51
C MET A 296 5.70 -19.45 3.16
N ARG A 297 5.71 -20.25 2.07
CA ARG A 297 6.92 -20.99 1.64
C ARG A 297 8.10 -20.06 1.41
N ILE A 298 7.86 -18.89 0.80
CA ILE A 298 8.91 -17.90 0.58
C ILE A 298 9.40 -17.33 1.91
N ILE A 299 8.53 -16.89 2.80
CA ILE A 299 8.91 -16.35 4.12
C ILE A 299 9.71 -17.38 4.93
N TYR A 300 9.43 -18.66 4.74
CA TYR A 300 10.11 -19.78 5.44
C TYR A 300 11.41 -20.22 4.75
N GLY A 301 11.74 -19.69 3.58
CA GLY A 301 12.94 -20.08 2.83
C GLY A 301 12.90 -21.50 2.29
N ILE A 302 11.70 -22.08 2.14
CA ILE A 302 11.50 -23.47 1.65
C ILE A 302 10.85 -23.51 0.25
N ASN A 303 10.89 -22.38 -0.46
CA ASN A 303 10.33 -22.31 -1.79
C ASN A 303 11.27 -22.92 -2.83
N HIS A 304 10.74 -23.81 -3.67
CA HIS A 304 11.46 -24.40 -4.79
C HIS A 304 11.34 -23.62 -6.09
N ASN A 305 10.49 -22.60 -6.16
CA ASN A 305 10.32 -21.75 -7.33
C ASN A 305 11.24 -20.52 -7.23
N LYS A 306 12.37 -20.58 -7.95
CA LYS A 306 13.36 -19.49 -7.95
C LYS A 306 12.81 -18.15 -8.46
N SER A 307 11.85 -18.17 -9.39
CA SER A 307 11.23 -16.95 -9.92
C SER A 307 10.42 -16.22 -8.83
N LYS A 308 9.63 -16.97 -8.04
CA LYS A 308 8.88 -16.40 -6.91
C LYS A 308 9.80 -15.88 -5.79
N GLU A 309 10.90 -16.57 -5.53
CA GLU A 309 11.91 -16.08 -4.58
C GLU A 309 12.58 -14.80 -5.10
N SER A 310 13.02 -14.78 -6.35
CA SER A 310 13.73 -13.65 -6.93
C SER A 310 12.89 -12.38 -6.95
N ILE A 311 11.59 -12.44 -7.27
CA ILE A 311 10.74 -11.24 -7.25
C ILE A 311 10.56 -10.69 -5.84
N VAL A 312 10.44 -11.56 -4.84
CA VAL A 312 10.35 -11.14 -3.44
C VAL A 312 11.65 -10.53 -2.94
N LEU A 313 12.80 -11.13 -3.27
CA LEU A 313 14.11 -10.59 -2.91
C LEU A 313 14.33 -9.21 -3.54
N LEU A 314 13.97 -9.03 -4.82
CA LEU A 314 14.04 -7.74 -5.51
C LEU A 314 13.18 -6.67 -4.83
N ASN A 315 11.91 -6.99 -4.53
CA ASN A 315 11.00 -6.05 -3.86
C ASN A 315 11.39 -5.79 -2.39
N SER A 316 12.00 -6.77 -1.70
CA SER A 316 12.58 -6.58 -0.36
C SER A 316 13.80 -5.66 -0.42
N ALA A 317 14.66 -5.81 -1.42
CA ALA A 317 15.82 -4.94 -1.63
C ALA A 317 15.40 -3.49 -1.92
N ALA A 318 14.29 -3.29 -2.65
CA ALA A 318 13.73 -1.96 -2.89
C ALA A 318 13.32 -1.26 -1.58
N ILE A 319 12.81 -2.00 -0.59
CA ILE A 319 12.51 -1.45 0.74
C ILE A 319 13.79 -0.96 1.42
N LEU A 320 14.87 -1.76 1.40
CA LEU A 320 16.15 -1.38 1.99
C LEU A 320 16.77 -0.18 1.27
N LEU A 321 16.70 -0.14 -0.06
CA LEU A 321 17.20 0.99 -0.85
C LEU A 321 16.41 2.27 -0.56
N THR A 322 15.08 2.18 -0.49
CA THR A 322 14.22 3.32 -0.12
C THR A 322 14.44 3.79 1.32
N ALA A 323 14.83 2.89 2.21
CA ALA A 323 15.24 3.23 3.57
C ALA A 323 16.63 3.90 3.66
N ASN A 324 17.35 3.98 2.56
CA ASN A 324 18.74 4.50 2.47
C ASN A 324 19.72 3.74 3.39
N VAL A 325 19.51 2.41 3.51
CA VAL A 325 20.38 1.51 4.30
C VAL A 325 21.26 0.62 3.43
N VAL A 326 21.09 0.71 2.12
CA VAL A 326 21.96 0.15 1.08
C VAL A 326 22.05 1.12 -0.08
N ASP A 327 23.14 1.03 -0.87
CA ASP A 327 23.41 1.94 -1.99
C ASP A 327 22.89 1.39 -3.35
N SER A 328 22.57 0.10 -3.39
CA SER A 328 22.10 -0.55 -4.62
C SER A 328 21.08 -1.66 -4.35
N LEU A 329 20.27 -1.99 -5.36
CA LEU A 329 19.39 -3.17 -5.30
C LEU A 329 20.20 -4.47 -5.14
N GLN A 330 21.40 -4.56 -5.73
CA GLN A 330 22.28 -5.73 -5.62
C GLN A 330 22.70 -5.98 -4.17
N ASP A 331 23.13 -4.93 -3.45
CA ASP A 331 23.51 -5.02 -2.02
C ASP A 331 22.28 -5.39 -1.19
N GLY A 332 21.14 -4.77 -1.49
CA GLY A 332 19.86 -5.11 -0.86
C GLY A 332 19.49 -6.58 -1.03
N ILE A 333 19.58 -7.12 -2.25
CA ILE A 333 19.30 -8.54 -2.55
C ILE A 333 20.22 -9.45 -1.70
N SER A 334 21.50 -9.13 -1.59
CA SER A 334 22.44 -9.92 -0.82
C SER A 334 22.07 -9.98 0.66
N ILE A 335 21.70 -8.84 1.26
CA ILE A 335 21.30 -8.75 2.68
C ILE A 335 19.97 -9.48 2.94
N VAL A 336 18.98 -9.29 2.09
CA VAL A 336 17.67 -9.94 2.29
C VAL A 336 17.76 -11.45 2.05
N LYS A 337 18.62 -11.89 1.12
CA LYS A 337 18.88 -13.31 0.89
C LYS A 337 19.52 -13.98 2.12
N GLU A 338 20.54 -13.35 2.71
CA GLU A 338 21.14 -13.84 3.96
C GLU A 338 20.10 -13.96 5.10
N SER A 339 19.22 -12.95 5.23
CA SER A 339 18.16 -12.97 6.24
C SER A 339 17.17 -14.11 6.01
N LEU A 340 16.80 -14.37 4.75
CA LEU A 340 15.92 -15.46 4.35
C LEU A 340 16.58 -16.82 4.65
N ASP A 341 17.81 -17.04 4.19
CA ASP A 341 18.54 -18.30 4.33
C ASP A 341 18.85 -18.65 5.79
N SER A 342 19.01 -17.63 6.64
CA SER A 342 19.23 -17.82 8.09
C SER A 342 17.93 -18.04 8.88
N GLY A 343 16.76 -18.04 8.23
CA GLY A 343 15.44 -18.25 8.86
C GLY A 343 14.95 -17.08 9.73
N LYS A 344 15.55 -15.89 9.61
CA LYS A 344 15.14 -14.69 10.37
C LYS A 344 13.72 -14.26 10.02
N SER A 345 13.31 -14.36 8.75
CA SER A 345 11.96 -14.02 8.31
C SER A 345 10.89 -14.93 8.90
N GLN A 346 11.13 -16.25 8.95
CA GLN A 346 10.27 -17.20 9.63
C GLN A 346 10.13 -16.87 11.14
N LYS A 347 11.25 -16.62 11.83
CA LYS A 347 11.24 -16.25 13.25
C LYS A 347 10.48 -14.95 13.48
N LYS A 348 10.61 -13.97 12.58
CA LYS A 348 9.87 -12.69 12.64
C LYS A 348 8.36 -12.94 12.56
N LEU A 349 7.89 -13.69 11.56
CA LEU A 349 6.47 -14.01 11.42
C LEU A 349 5.93 -14.76 12.64
N LYS A 350 6.64 -15.78 13.14
CA LYS A 350 6.25 -16.52 14.35
C LYS A 350 6.13 -15.61 15.58
N SER A 351 7.12 -14.74 15.79
CA SER A 351 7.11 -13.79 16.91
C SER A 351 5.96 -12.78 16.77
N PHE A 352 5.69 -12.31 15.56
CA PHE A 352 4.61 -11.37 15.26
C PHE A 352 3.24 -11.99 15.56
N ILE A 353 2.96 -13.18 15.04
CA ILE A 353 1.68 -13.86 15.28
C ILE A 353 1.53 -14.28 16.75
N LYS A 354 2.59 -14.83 17.37
CA LYS A 354 2.56 -15.22 18.79
C LYS A 354 2.21 -14.04 19.71
N LYS A 355 2.69 -12.83 19.39
CA LYS A 355 2.50 -11.67 20.27
C LYS A 355 1.21 -10.90 19.98
N TYR A 356 0.75 -10.87 18.71
CA TYR A 356 -0.32 -10.00 18.27
C TYR A 356 -1.48 -10.73 17.55
N GLY A 357 -1.54 -12.06 17.67
CA GLY A 357 -2.54 -12.89 17.03
C GLY A 357 -2.76 -14.22 17.74
N ASP A 358 -3.19 -15.21 17.00
CA ASP A 358 -3.43 -16.58 17.43
C ASP A 358 -2.38 -17.52 16.79
N ILE A 359 -1.42 -17.95 17.58
CA ILE A 359 -0.31 -18.80 17.11
C ILE A 359 -0.79 -20.17 16.62
N SER A 360 -1.90 -20.70 17.15
CA SER A 360 -2.41 -22.01 16.74
C SER A 360 -2.79 -22.05 15.26
N LYS A 361 -3.34 -20.95 14.73
CA LYS A 361 -3.65 -20.83 13.30
C LYS A 361 -2.40 -20.86 12.42
N LEU A 362 -1.30 -20.24 12.88
CA LEU A 362 -0.04 -20.33 12.18
C LEU A 362 0.51 -21.76 12.19
N GLU A 363 0.49 -22.42 13.36
CA GLU A 363 0.94 -23.82 13.51
C GLU A 363 0.10 -24.78 12.67
N ASP A 364 -1.20 -24.54 12.56
CA ASP A 364 -2.06 -25.31 11.65
C ASP A 364 -1.71 -25.08 10.18
N THR A 365 -1.41 -23.83 9.82
CA THR A 365 -0.98 -23.49 8.45
C THR A 365 0.37 -24.14 8.11
N GLU A 366 1.29 -24.21 9.06
CA GLU A 366 2.62 -24.84 8.89
C GLU A 366 2.54 -26.32 8.51
N LYS A 367 1.47 -27.02 8.88
CA LYS A 367 1.28 -28.44 8.53
C LYS A 367 1.11 -28.68 7.02
N PHE A 368 0.83 -27.62 6.25
CA PHE A 368 0.65 -27.67 4.79
C PHE A 368 1.87 -27.18 4.01
N LEU A 369 2.94 -26.77 4.68
CA LEU A 369 4.19 -26.37 4.04
C LEU A 369 5.02 -27.59 3.65
#